data_19ff62e0c632f24eae30b111f564af1f
#
_entry.id   19ff62e0c632f24eae30b111f564af1f
#
_cell.length_a   1.000
_cell.length_b   1.000
_cell.length_c   1.000
_cell.angle_alpha   90.00
_cell.angle_beta   90.00
_cell.angle_gamma   90.00
#
_symmetry.space_group_name_H-M   'P 1'
#
loop_
_entity.id
_entity.type
_entity.pdbx_description
1 polymer ?
#
loop_
_entity_poly.entity_id
_entity_poly.type
_entity_poly.pdbx_seq_one_letter_code
_entity_poly.pdbx_strand_id
1 'polypeptide(L)'
;MSASEPTSADAPLADAVARLERAVSRVGARLEDYQLRLSAAAGDVEAAHALYNDRARLAAALDEARAREDELQGAAEEATQALDDAMADLQALLAHTDESGEQA
;
A
#
# COMPACT_ATOMS: atom_id res chain seq x y z
N MET A 1 -71.71 -34.10 -10.28
CA MET A 1 -70.65 -33.84 -11.17
C MET A 1 -69.48 -33.17 -10.51
N SER A 2 -68.62 -33.94 -9.99
CA SER A 2 -67.48 -33.46 -9.17
C SER A 2 -66.16 -33.45 -9.94
N ALA A 3 -66.23 -33.16 -11.21
CA ALA A 3 -65.05 -33.20 -12.07
C ALA A 3 -64.01 -32.09 -11.74
N SER A 4 -64.36 -31.13 -10.90
CA SER A 4 -63.50 -30.00 -10.52
C SER A 4 -62.93 -30.13 -9.11
N GLU A 5 -63.27 -31.17 -8.36
CA GLU A 5 -62.66 -31.39 -7.04
C GLU A 5 -61.28 -32.02 -7.21
N PRO A 6 -60.23 -31.43 -6.58
CA PRO A 6 -58.93 -32.05 -6.63
C PRO A 6 -58.97 -33.41 -5.93
N THR A 7 -58.36 -34.45 -6.51
CA THR A 7 -58.24 -35.75 -5.89
C THR A 7 -57.34 -35.62 -4.66
N SER A 8 -57.43 -36.53 -3.70
CA SER A 8 -56.56 -36.52 -2.52
C SER A 8 -55.09 -36.67 -2.84
N ALA A 9 -54.74 -37.08 -4.07
CA ALA A 9 -53.35 -37.16 -4.57
C ALA A 9 -52.84 -35.84 -5.07
N ASP A 10 -53.72 -34.87 -5.49
CA ASP A 10 -53.31 -33.57 -6.02
C ASP A 10 -52.84 -32.63 -4.94
N ALA A 11 -53.45 -32.67 -3.76
CA ALA A 11 -53.04 -31.79 -2.65
C ALA A 11 -51.64 -32.11 -2.12
N PRO A 12 -51.24 -33.39 -1.87
CA PRO A 12 -49.86 -33.69 -1.51
C PRO A 12 -48.84 -33.39 -2.60
N LEU A 13 -49.25 -33.54 -3.86
CA LEU A 13 -48.37 -33.18 -5.00
C LEU A 13 -48.14 -31.69 -5.07
N ALA A 14 -49.19 -30.88 -4.91
CA ALA A 14 -49.07 -29.45 -4.87
C ALA A 14 -48.17 -28.96 -3.70
N ASP A 15 -48.32 -29.58 -2.54
CA ASP A 15 -47.45 -29.31 -1.40
C ASP A 15 -46.01 -29.69 -1.67
N ALA A 16 -45.74 -30.77 -2.33
CA ALA A 16 -44.40 -31.24 -2.68
C ALA A 16 -43.75 -30.24 -3.68
N VAL A 17 -44.51 -29.81 -4.67
CA VAL A 17 -44.05 -28.79 -5.63
C VAL A 17 -43.73 -27.47 -4.93
N ALA A 18 -44.60 -27.01 -4.04
CA ALA A 18 -44.40 -25.78 -3.29
C ALA A 18 -43.14 -25.85 -2.40
N ARG A 19 -42.90 -26.99 -1.77
CA ARG A 19 -41.69 -27.21 -0.98
C ARG A 19 -40.41 -27.22 -1.86
N LEU A 20 -40.49 -27.83 -3.02
CA LEU A 20 -39.39 -27.86 -3.96
C LEU A 20 -39.07 -26.44 -4.45
N GLU A 21 -40.08 -25.67 -4.84
CA GLU A 21 -39.94 -24.28 -5.26
C GLU A 21 -39.24 -23.44 -4.18
N ARG A 22 -39.69 -23.58 -2.92
CA ARG A 22 -39.09 -22.88 -1.79
C ARG A 22 -37.63 -23.29 -1.57
N ALA A 23 -37.35 -24.59 -1.70
CA ALA A 23 -35.98 -25.10 -1.56
C ALA A 23 -35.08 -24.57 -2.66
N VAL A 24 -35.55 -24.52 -3.91
CA VAL A 24 -34.80 -23.97 -5.04
C VAL A 24 -34.57 -22.48 -4.84
N SER A 25 -35.56 -21.73 -4.38
CA SER A 25 -35.43 -20.30 -4.07
C SER A 25 -34.38 -20.04 -2.98
N ARG A 26 -34.36 -20.87 -1.93
CA ARG A 26 -33.37 -20.75 -0.86
C ARG A 26 -31.96 -21.05 -1.34
N VAL A 27 -31.80 -22.06 -2.16
CA VAL A 27 -30.50 -22.41 -2.77
C VAL A 27 -30.03 -21.26 -3.65
N GLY A 28 -30.91 -20.73 -4.49
CA GLY A 28 -30.59 -19.58 -5.35
C GLY A 28 -30.14 -18.36 -4.53
N ALA A 29 -30.85 -18.03 -3.46
CA ALA A 29 -30.49 -16.92 -2.58
C ALA A 29 -29.12 -17.13 -1.91
N ARG A 30 -28.84 -18.36 -1.47
CA ARG A 30 -27.52 -18.70 -0.90
C ARG A 30 -26.40 -18.57 -1.90
N LEU A 31 -26.63 -19.03 -3.14
CA LEU A 31 -25.64 -18.89 -4.21
C LEU A 31 -25.32 -17.42 -4.50
N GLU A 32 -26.32 -16.57 -4.57
CA GLU A 32 -26.13 -15.14 -4.76
C GLU A 32 -25.33 -14.53 -3.61
N ASP A 33 -25.64 -14.92 -2.38
CA ASP A 33 -24.90 -14.44 -1.20
C ASP A 33 -23.44 -14.88 -1.24
N TYR A 34 -23.16 -16.13 -1.57
CA TYR A 34 -21.80 -16.64 -1.73
C TYR A 34 -21.05 -15.93 -2.83
N GLN A 35 -21.71 -15.65 -3.96
CA GLN A 35 -21.07 -14.89 -5.06
C GLN A 35 -20.68 -13.49 -4.62
N LEU A 36 -21.55 -12.81 -3.88
CA LEU A 36 -21.27 -11.48 -3.33
C LEU A 36 -20.09 -11.53 -2.35
N ARG A 37 -20.05 -12.53 -1.48
CA ARG A 37 -18.95 -12.72 -0.52
C ARG A 37 -17.63 -13.00 -1.22
N LEU A 38 -17.64 -13.83 -2.26
CA LEU A 38 -16.45 -14.13 -3.05
C LEU A 38 -15.94 -12.88 -3.77
N SER A 39 -16.82 -12.08 -4.34
CA SER A 39 -16.45 -10.83 -4.99
C SER A 39 -15.85 -9.84 -4.00
N ALA A 40 -16.44 -9.71 -2.82
CA ALA A 40 -15.93 -8.85 -1.75
C ALA A 40 -14.55 -9.33 -1.27
N ALA A 41 -14.38 -10.64 -1.07
CA ALA A 41 -13.10 -11.22 -0.67
C ALA A 41 -12.01 -11.00 -1.72
N ALA A 42 -12.35 -11.13 -3.01
CA ALA A 42 -11.41 -10.85 -4.10
C ALA A 42 -11.00 -9.38 -4.12
N GLY A 43 -11.94 -8.47 -3.89
CA GLY A 43 -11.67 -7.03 -3.77
C GLY A 43 -10.76 -6.71 -2.60
N ASP A 44 -10.96 -7.36 -1.45
CA ASP A 44 -10.13 -7.20 -0.27
C ASP A 44 -8.69 -7.70 -0.52
N VAL A 45 -8.53 -8.80 -1.23
CA VAL A 45 -7.22 -9.33 -1.60
C VAL A 45 -6.49 -8.37 -2.54
N GLU A 46 -7.18 -7.83 -3.54
CA GLU A 46 -6.60 -6.82 -4.44
C GLU A 46 -6.18 -5.55 -3.70
N ALA A 47 -7.02 -5.08 -2.77
CA ALA A 47 -6.69 -3.91 -1.94
C ALA A 47 -5.47 -4.19 -1.05
N ALA A 48 -5.37 -5.38 -0.48
CA ALA A 48 -4.21 -5.79 0.33
C ALA A 48 -2.93 -5.83 -0.51
N HIS A 49 -3.00 -6.34 -1.73
CA HIS A 49 -1.85 -6.35 -2.66
C HIS A 49 -1.43 -4.93 -3.05
N ALA A 50 -2.39 -4.04 -3.32
CA ALA A 50 -2.10 -2.66 -3.64
C ALA A 50 -1.40 -1.95 -2.47
N LEU A 51 -1.88 -2.16 -1.24
CA LEU A 51 -1.24 -1.63 -0.04
C LEU A 51 0.18 -2.17 0.16
N TYR A 52 0.37 -3.46 -0.05
CA TYR A 52 1.68 -4.08 0.04
C TYR A 52 2.66 -3.47 -0.98
N ASN A 53 2.22 -3.32 -2.22
CA ASN A 53 3.02 -2.70 -3.28
C ASN A 53 3.34 -1.24 -2.97
N ASP A 54 2.38 -0.49 -2.44
CA ASP A 54 2.58 0.91 -2.04
C ASP A 54 3.59 1.01 -0.90
N ARG A 55 3.51 0.13 0.09
CA ARG A 55 4.49 0.07 1.19
C ARG A 55 5.89 -0.22 0.68
N ALA A 56 6.03 -1.18 -0.23
CA ALA A 56 7.32 -1.52 -0.83
C ALA A 56 7.91 -0.33 -1.60
N ARG A 57 7.07 0.38 -2.35
CA ARG A 57 7.46 1.57 -3.11
C ARG A 57 7.88 2.71 -2.20
N LEU A 58 7.13 2.95 -1.13
CA LEU A 58 7.45 3.97 -0.14
C LEU A 58 8.73 3.65 0.63
N ALA A 59 8.94 2.37 0.97
CA ALA A 59 10.19 1.94 1.62
C ALA A 59 11.40 2.17 0.72
N ALA A 60 11.28 1.83 -0.57
CA ALA A 60 12.35 2.07 -1.55
C ALA A 60 12.62 3.58 -1.73
N ALA A 61 11.56 4.39 -1.80
CA ALA A 61 11.69 5.85 -1.91
C ALA A 61 12.35 6.46 -0.68
N LEU A 62 12.02 5.94 0.50
CA LEU A 62 12.63 6.38 1.76
C LEU A 62 14.12 6.03 1.81
N ASP A 63 14.48 4.82 1.41
CA ASP A 63 15.89 4.39 1.34
C ASP A 63 16.70 5.25 0.37
N GLU A 64 16.11 5.58 -0.79
CA GLU A 64 16.73 6.49 -1.75
C GLU A 64 16.91 7.89 -1.17
N ALA A 65 15.88 8.41 -0.48
CA ALA A 65 15.94 9.73 0.14
C ALA A 65 17.02 9.78 1.23
N ARG A 66 17.13 8.73 2.04
CA ARG A 66 18.18 8.62 3.07
C ARG A 66 19.57 8.56 2.46
N ALA A 67 19.75 7.82 1.36
CA ALA A 67 21.01 7.75 0.66
C ALA A 67 21.42 9.13 0.12
N ARG A 68 20.49 9.88 -0.46
CA ARG A 68 20.73 11.25 -0.92
C ARG A 68 21.07 12.19 0.22
N GLU A 69 20.38 12.05 1.34
CA GLU A 69 20.65 12.84 2.55
C GLU A 69 22.06 12.59 3.05
N ASP A 70 22.48 11.32 3.10
CA ASP A 70 23.84 10.96 3.51
C ASP A 70 24.90 11.51 2.54
N GLU A 71 24.65 11.45 1.24
CA GLU A 71 25.53 12.04 0.22
C GLU A 71 25.63 13.57 0.38
N LEU A 72 24.53 14.25 0.58
CA LEU A 72 24.51 15.69 0.79
C LEU A 72 25.22 16.07 2.07
N GLN A 73 25.01 15.32 3.13
CA GLN A 73 25.69 15.57 4.39
C GLN A 73 27.21 15.37 4.25
N GLY A 74 27.63 14.33 3.57
CA GLY A 74 29.03 14.08 3.26
C GLY A 74 29.65 15.21 2.43
N ALA A 75 28.94 15.66 1.40
CA ALA A 75 29.38 16.78 0.58
C ALA A 75 29.48 18.09 1.38
N ALA A 76 28.52 18.34 2.29
CA ALA A 76 28.55 19.51 3.17
C ALA A 76 29.74 19.45 4.13
N GLU A 77 30.03 18.29 4.69
CA GLU A 77 31.19 18.09 5.57
C GLU A 77 32.51 18.32 4.82
N GLU A 78 32.63 17.79 3.61
CA GLU A 78 33.79 18.02 2.75
C GLU A 78 33.98 19.49 2.40
N ALA A 79 32.87 20.19 2.08
CA ALA A 79 32.91 21.61 1.79
C ALA A 79 33.33 22.42 3.03
N THR A 80 32.81 22.08 4.19
CA THR A 80 33.18 22.72 5.47
C THR A 80 34.67 22.49 5.75
N GLN A 81 35.16 21.28 5.57
CA GLN A 81 36.57 20.96 5.78
C GLN A 81 37.47 21.74 4.81
N ALA A 82 37.07 21.81 3.54
CA ALA A 82 37.80 22.58 2.54
C ALA A 82 37.88 24.08 2.89
N LEU A 83 36.77 24.63 3.39
CA LEU A 83 36.71 26.02 3.85
C LEU A 83 37.61 26.24 5.07
N ASP A 84 37.56 25.35 6.03
CA ASP A 84 38.40 25.41 7.23
C ASP A 84 39.89 25.34 6.85
N ASP A 85 40.26 24.46 5.93
CA ASP A 85 41.64 24.34 5.44
C ASP A 85 42.06 25.61 4.71
N ALA A 86 41.20 26.17 3.86
CA ALA A 86 41.50 27.41 3.15
C ALA A 86 41.68 28.58 4.10
N MET A 87 40.83 28.65 5.15
CA MET A 87 40.95 29.68 6.18
C MET A 87 42.24 29.55 6.97
N ALA A 88 42.63 28.32 7.32
CA ALA A 88 43.90 28.08 7.99
C ALA A 88 45.08 28.48 7.13
N ASP A 89 45.05 28.17 5.86
CA ASP A 89 46.10 28.56 4.90
C ASP A 89 46.21 30.06 4.77
N LEU A 90 45.06 30.74 4.70
CA LEU A 90 45.03 32.23 4.65
C LEU A 90 45.58 32.83 5.93
N GLN A 91 45.22 32.30 7.08
CA GLN A 91 45.73 32.78 8.37
C GLN A 91 47.26 32.60 8.47
N ALA A 92 47.74 31.45 8.03
CA ALA A 92 49.17 31.15 7.99
C ALA A 92 49.91 32.14 7.04
N LEU A 93 49.30 32.42 5.89
CA LEU A 93 49.88 33.33 4.90
C LEU A 93 49.92 34.76 5.45
N LEU A 94 48.86 35.21 6.10
CA LEU A 94 48.79 36.54 6.72
C LEU A 94 49.82 36.70 7.84
N ALA A 95 49.98 35.67 8.68
CA ALA A 95 50.97 35.67 9.74
C ALA A 95 52.40 35.75 9.17
N HIS A 96 52.65 35.03 8.10
CA HIS A 96 53.93 35.06 7.41
C HIS A 96 54.22 36.45 6.80
N THR A 97 53.19 37.05 6.22
CA THR A 97 53.30 38.39 5.64
C THR A 97 53.59 39.45 6.72
N ASP A 98 52.94 39.35 7.87
CA ASP A 98 53.16 40.24 9.02
C ASP A 98 54.57 40.08 9.56
N GLU A 99 55.06 38.83 9.69
CA GLU A 99 56.46 38.58 10.11
C GLU A 99 57.48 39.16 9.12
N SER A 100 57.23 39.04 7.83
CA SER A 100 58.09 39.60 6.78
C SER A 100 58.05 41.11 6.81
N GLY A 101 56.90 41.71 7.09
CA GLY A 101 56.75 43.17 7.26
C GLY A 101 57.49 43.69 8.47
N GLU A 102 57.51 42.97 9.57
CA GLU A 102 58.21 43.35 10.79
C GLU A 102 59.75 43.27 10.62
N GLN A 103 60.22 42.38 9.80
CA GLN A 103 61.66 42.23 9.51
C GLN A 103 62.21 43.26 8.51
N ALA A 104 61.31 43.89 7.82
CA ALA A 104 61.68 44.98 6.89
C ALA A 104 61.81 46.27 7.61
#